data_f2724f7e83699ff89b5fc8618c7450b8
#
_entry.id   f2724f7e83699ff89b5fc8618c7450b8
#
_cell.length_a   1.000
_cell.length_b   1.000
_cell.length_c   1.000
_cell.angle_alpha   90.00
_cell.angle_beta   90.00
_cell.angle_gamma   90.00
#
_symmetry.space_group_name_H-M   'P 1'
#
loop_
_entity.id
_entity.type
_entity.pdbx_description
1 polymer ?
#
loop_
_entity_poly.entity_id
_entity_poly.type
_entity_poly.pdbx_seq_one_letter_code
_entity_poly.pdbx_strand_id
1 'polypeptide(L)'
;MSKYQQATRLQGVHYDVRGRNMVEAQRMVAEGQRVLHLNIGNLATFGFSAPESMVRSVVAHMSESDGYADARGLYSARTAVANYYQTHGLDVDVPQVLIGNGVSELISMVLQAMT
;
A
#
# COMPACT_ATOMS: atom_id res chain seq x y z
N MET A 1 22.75 12.55 -22.02
CA MET A 1 23.13 11.27 -21.35
C MET A 1 22.98 11.46 -19.87
N SER A 2 22.28 10.54 -19.17
CA SER A 2 22.10 10.63 -17.71
C SER A 2 23.45 10.46 -17.02
N LYS A 3 23.77 11.37 -16.07
CA LYS A 3 24.98 11.32 -15.24
C LYS A 3 24.97 10.15 -14.25
N TYR A 4 23.82 9.53 -14.03
CA TYR A 4 23.61 8.47 -13.05
C TYR A 4 23.32 7.15 -13.76
N GLN A 5 23.99 6.09 -13.32
CA GLN A 5 23.78 4.72 -13.81
C GLN A 5 22.95 3.95 -12.78
N GLN A 6 22.13 3.05 -13.27
CA GLN A 6 21.38 2.12 -12.41
C GLN A 6 22.35 1.18 -11.66
N ALA A 7 22.06 0.89 -10.42
CA ALA A 7 22.89 -0.03 -9.63
C ALA A 7 22.95 -1.41 -10.30
N THR A 8 24.13 -2.03 -10.30
CA THR A 8 24.37 -3.32 -10.98
C THR A 8 23.47 -4.45 -10.47
N ARG A 9 23.11 -4.40 -9.18
CA ARG A 9 22.17 -5.36 -8.56
C ARG A 9 20.75 -5.34 -9.13
N LEU A 10 20.41 -4.29 -9.87
CA LEU A 10 19.11 -4.16 -10.54
C LEU A 10 19.12 -4.69 -11.97
N GLN A 11 20.28 -5.11 -12.48
CA GLN A 11 20.38 -5.71 -13.79
C GLN A 11 19.72 -7.09 -13.77
N GLY A 12 18.80 -7.34 -14.69
CA GLY A 12 18.07 -8.60 -14.79
C GLY A 12 16.89 -8.76 -13.80
N VAL A 13 16.59 -7.75 -12.99
CA VAL A 13 15.38 -7.75 -12.17
C VAL A 13 14.16 -7.51 -13.08
N HIS A 14 13.28 -8.49 -13.12
CA HIS A 14 11.99 -8.38 -13.80
C HIS A 14 10.95 -7.81 -12.85
N TYR A 15 10.60 -6.54 -13.04
CA TYR A 15 9.52 -5.91 -12.29
C TYR A 15 8.24 -5.95 -13.13
N ASP A 16 7.54 -7.08 -13.12
CA ASP A 16 6.45 -7.38 -14.05
C ASP A 16 5.11 -6.74 -13.71
N VAL A 17 4.94 -6.13 -12.54
CA VAL A 17 3.65 -5.49 -12.17
C VAL A 17 3.26 -4.38 -13.16
N ARG A 18 4.25 -3.73 -13.79
CA ARG A 18 4.07 -2.69 -14.82
C ARG A 18 4.92 -2.97 -16.07
N GLY A 19 5.18 -4.23 -16.35
CA GLY A 19 6.08 -4.68 -17.40
C GLY A 19 5.50 -4.56 -18.83
N ARG A 20 5.98 -5.42 -19.72
CA ARG A 20 5.63 -5.43 -21.16
C ARG A 20 4.11 -5.44 -21.40
N ASN A 21 3.36 -6.18 -20.60
CA ASN A 21 1.91 -6.28 -20.75
C ASN A 21 1.20 -4.93 -20.52
N MET A 22 1.69 -4.09 -19.61
CA MET A 22 1.11 -2.76 -19.40
C MET A 22 1.38 -1.84 -20.60
N VAL A 23 2.60 -1.88 -21.16
CA VAL A 23 2.98 -1.09 -22.35
C VAL A 23 2.12 -1.51 -23.53
N GLU A 24 1.93 -2.81 -23.74
CA GLU A 24 1.09 -3.34 -24.82
C GLU A 24 -0.39 -2.98 -24.61
N ALA A 25 -0.91 -3.10 -23.39
CA ALA A 25 -2.26 -2.67 -23.08
C ALA A 25 -2.49 -1.18 -23.36
N GLN A 26 -1.53 -0.32 -23.00
CA GLN A 26 -1.59 1.12 -23.33
C GLN A 26 -1.58 1.38 -24.83
N ARG A 27 -0.77 0.64 -25.59
CA ARG A 27 -0.74 0.73 -27.05
C ARG A 27 -2.11 0.36 -27.64
N MET A 28 -2.68 -0.76 -27.22
CA MET A 28 -4.01 -1.22 -27.67
C MET A 28 -5.11 -0.19 -27.37
N VAL A 29 -5.08 0.42 -26.17
CA VAL A 29 -6.02 1.49 -25.82
C VAL A 29 -5.84 2.71 -26.70
N ALA A 30 -4.59 3.10 -26.99
CA ALA A 30 -4.29 4.23 -27.90
C ALA A 30 -4.77 3.97 -29.33
N GLU A 31 -4.84 2.71 -29.76
CA GLU A 31 -5.39 2.28 -31.06
C GLU A 31 -6.93 2.12 -31.05
N GLY A 32 -7.57 2.52 -29.95
CA GLY A 32 -9.04 2.46 -29.82
C GLY A 32 -9.60 1.08 -29.43
N GLN A 33 -8.74 0.13 -29.06
CA GLN A 33 -9.17 -1.19 -28.61
C GLN A 33 -9.62 -1.13 -27.14
N ARG A 34 -10.65 -1.92 -26.83
CA ARG A 34 -11.14 -2.05 -25.44
C ARG A 34 -10.28 -3.06 -24.68
N VAL A 35 -9.55 -2.61 -23.68
CA VAL A 35 -8.76 -3.46 -22.80
C VAL A 35 -9.40 -3.53 -21.42
N LEU A 36 -9.63 -4.74 -20.90
CA LEU A 36 -10.10 -4.97 -19.54
C LEU A 36 -8.92 -5.24 -18.63
N HIS A 37 -8.69 -4.33 -17.67
CA HIS A 37 -7.61 -4.45 -16.69
C HIS A 37 -8.06 -5.29 -15.49
N LEU A 38 -7.53 -6.51 -15.35
CA LEU A 38 -7.80 -7.43 -14.24
C LEU A 38 -6.58 -7.66 -13.34
N ASN A 39 -5.49 -6.94 -13.60
CA ASN A 39 -4.19 -7.14 -12.96
C ASN A 39 -4.02 -6.38 -11.62
N ILE A 40 -4.73 -5.27 -11.43
CA ILE A 40 -4.67 -4.45 -10.22
C ILE A 40 -6.08 -4.06 -9.81
N GLY A 41 -6.45 -4.37 -8.56
CA GLY A 41 -7.70 -3.91 -7.98
C GLY A 41 -7.67 -2.40 -7.76
N ASN A 42 -8.55 -1.68 -8.47
CA ASN A 42 -8.75 -0.26 -8.26
C ASN A 42 -10.24 0.03 -8.13
N LEU A 43 -10.74 0.00 -6.91
CA LEU A 43 -12.15 0.13 -6.62
C LEU A 43 -12.73 1.50 -7.01
N ALA A 44 -11.90 2.55 -6.96
CA ALA A 44 -12.32 3.92 -7.28
C ALA A 44 -12.83 4.07 -8.72
N THR A 45 -12.23 3.35 -9.68
CA THR A 45 -12.66 3.38 -11.09
C THR A 45 -14.04 2.75 -11.32
N PHE A 46 -14.53 1.98 -10.34
CA PHE A 46 -15.85 1.34 -10.37
C PHE A 46 -16.88 2.06 -9.48
N GLY A 47 -16.59 3.30 -9.07
CA GLY A 47 -17.51 4.11 -8.28
C GLY A 47 -17.51 3.80 -6.77
N PHE A 48 -16.61 2.94 -6.28
CA PHE A 48 -16.44 2.72 -4.85
C PHE A 48 -15.56 3.81 -4.25
N SER A 49 -16.10 4.57 -3.30
CA SER A 49 -15.38 5.57 -2.52
C SER A 49 -15.20 5.11 -1.08
N ALA A 50 -14.28 5.76 -0.37
CA ALA A 50 -14.14 5.54 1.06
C ALA A 50 -15.45 5.91 1.78
N PRO A 51 -15.87 5.17 2.82
CA PRO A 51 -17.04 5.53 3.62
C PRO A 51 -16.93 6.96 4.15
N GLU A 52 -18.05 7.69 4.13
CA GLU A 52 -18.06 9.09 4.55
C GLU A 52 -17.61 9.29 6.01
N SER A 53 -17.89 8.33 6.88
CA SER A 53 -17.40 8.31 8.26
C SER A 53 -15.88 8.30 8.37
N MET A 54 -15.20 7.56 7.49
CA MET A 54 -13.74 7.55 7.41
C MET A 54 -13.21 8.88 6.91
N VAL A 55 -13.78 9.41 5.84
CA VAL A 55 -13.37 10.70 5.27
C VAL A 55 -13.52 11.82 6.31
N ARG A 56 -14.65 11.86 7.01
CA ARG A 56 -14.88 12.85 8.09
C ARG A 56 -13.88 12.70 9.24
N SER A 57 -13.56 11.47 9.63
CA SER A 57 -12.56 11.22 10.69
C SER A 57 -11.18 11.72 10.28
N VAL A 58 -10.73 11.43 9.06
CA VAL A 58 -9.44 11.91 8.55
C VAL A 58 -9.39 13.44 8.55
N VAL A 59 -10.42 14.11 8.04
CA VAL A 59 -10.49 15.58 7.99
C VAL A 59 -10.47 16.18 9.40
N ALA A 60 -11.21 15.59 10.33
CA ALA A 60 -11.31 16.09 11.72
C ALA A 60 -9.95 16.02 12.47
N HIS A 61 -9.11 15.03 12.17
CA HIS A 61 -7.82 14.82 12.85
C HIS A 61 -6.60 15.26 12.02
N MET A 62 -6.83 15.92 10.89
CA MET A 62 -5.75 16.31 9.99
C MET A 62 -4.75 17.28 10.65
N SER A 63 -5.23 18.20 11.49
CA SER A 63 -4.37 19.12 12.25
C SER A 63 -3.50 18.43 13.31
N GLU A 64 -3.85 17.23 13.72
CA GLU A 64 -3.08 16.45 14.69
C GLU A 64 -1.95 15.64 14.04
N SER A 65 -1.88 15.63 12.70
CA SER A 65 -0.91 14.85 11.92
C SER A 65 0.40 15.57 11.63
N ASP A 66 0.57 16.83 12.08
CA ASP A 66 1.73 17.66 11.78
C ASP A 66 3.03 17.24 12.50
N GLY A 67 2.91 16.38 13.51
CA GLY A 67 4.04 15.93 14.34
C GLY A 67 4.55 14.55 14.00
N TYR A 68 5.72 14.20 14.56
CA TYR A 68 6.21 12.83 14.56
C TYR A 68 5.38 11.96 15.51
N ALA A 69 5.07 10.75 15.11
CA ALA A 69 4.40 9.73 15.91
C ALA A 69 5.34 8.58 16.29
N ASP A 70 4.90 7.66 17.14
CA ASP A 70 5.59 6.39 17.42
C ASP A 70 5.86 5.65 16.10
N ALA A 71 7.10 5.20 15.88
CA ALA A 71 7.51 4.47 14.68
C ALA A 71 6.69 3.20 14.43
N ARG A 72 6.05 2.65 15.44
CA ARG A 72 5.12 1.51 15.34
C ARG A 72 3.71 1.90 14.90
N GLY A 73 3.43 3.17 14.78
CA GLY A 73 2.12 3.75 14.54
C GLY A 73 1.39 4.21 15.80
N LEU A 74 0.33 4.99 15.62
CA LEU A 74 -0.46 5.54 16.72
C LEU A 74 -0.99 4.44 17.64
N TYR A 75 -0.86 4.66 18.96
CA TYR A 75 -1.30 3.68 19.96
C TYR A 75 -2.80 3.33 19.83
N SER A 76 -3.64 4.33 19.60
CA SER A 76 -5.08 4.14 19.38
C SER A 76 -5.38 3.26 18.17
N ALA A 77 -4.66 3.46 17.07
CA ALA A 77 -4.82 2.65 15.86
C ALA A 77 -4.34 1.21 16.09
N ARG A 78 -3.18 1.02 16.76
CA ARG A 78 -2.70 -0.32 17.13
C ARG A 78 -3.66 -1.06 18.06
N THR A 79 -4.27 -0.35 19.02
CA THR A 79 -5.29 -0.90 19.91
C THR A 79 -6.52 -1.36 19.11
N ALA A 80 -6.99 -0.54 18.16
CA ALA A 80 -8.12 -0.91 17.31
C ALA A 80 -7.83 -2.17 16.48
N VAL A 81 -6.60 -2.29 15.93
CA VAL A 81 -6.16 -3.47 15.19
C VAL A 81 -6.10 -4.71 16.10
N ALA A 82 -5.49 -4.60 17.29
CA ALA A 82 -5.41 -5.71 18.23
C ALA A 82 -6.81 -6.21 18.62
N ASN A 83 -7.72 -5.30 18.99
CA ASN A 83 -9.10 -5.62 19.33
C ASN A 83 -9.82 -6.32 18.15
N TYR A 84 -9.62 -5.82 16.92
CA TYR A 84 -10.21 -6.47 15.75
C TYR A 84 -9.75 -7.92 15.60
N TYR A 85 -8.46 -8.20 15.72
CA TYR A 85 -7.96 -9.57 15.64
C TYR A 85 -8.42 -10.45 16.80
N GLN A 86 -8.48 -9.92 18.02
CA GLN A 86 -9.00 -10.65 19.18
C GLN A 86 -10.46 -11.06 18.98
N THR A 87 -11.31 -10.18 18.42
CA THR A 87 -12.70 -10.55 18.10
C THR A 87 -12.82 -11.64 17.03
N HIS A 88 -11.75 -11.87 16.26
CA HIS A 88 -11.66 -12.95 15.27
C HIS A 88 -10.91 -14.19 15.79
N GLY A 89 -10.66 -14.27 17.09
CA GLY A 89 -10.06 -15.44 17.73
C GLY A 89 -8.53 -15.51 17.63
N LEU A 90 -7.87 -14.41 17.25
CA LEU A 90 -6.41 -14.33 17.25
C LEU A 90 -5.93 -13.62 18.51
N ASP A 91 -5.00 -14.25 19.22
CA ASP A 91 -4.40 -13.70 20.44
C ASP A 91 -3.26 -12.74 20.03
N VAL A 92 -3.61 -11.46 19.88
CA VAL A 92 -2.70 -10.39 19.48
C VAL A 92 -2.78 -9.23 20.45
N ASP A 93 -1.65 -8.89 21.07
CA ASP A 93 -1.51 -7.75 21.94
C ASP A 93 -1.02 -6.49 21.21
N VAL A 94 -1.34 -5.31 21.74
CA VAL A 94 -0.97 -4.02 21.17
C VAL A 94 0.53 -3.88 20.88
N PRO A 95 1.48 -4.36 21.72
CA PRO A 95 2.90 -4.34 21.41
C PRO A 95 3.32 -5.13 20.16
N GLN A 96 2.51 -6.12 19.77
CA GLN A 96 2.78 -6.98 18.59
C GLN A 96 2.28 -6.36 17.28
N VAL A 97 1.59 -5.21 17.34
CA VAL A 97 1.05 -4.53 16.17
C VAL A 97 1.99 -3.42 15.71
N LEU A 98 2.38 -3.47 14.44
CA LEU A 98 3.03 -2.37 13.72
C LEU A 98 2.13 -1.93 12.56
N ILE A 99 2.06 -0.62 12.37
CA ILE A 99 1.30 -0.02 11.28
C ILE A 99 2.29 0.58 10.28
N GLY A 100 2.15 0.19 9.02
CA GLY A 100 2.96 0.72 7.92
C GLY A 100 2.09 1.30 6.82
N ASN A 101 2.73 1.88 5.82
CA ASN A 101 2.07 2.52 4.69
C ASN A 101 1.86 1.52 3.55
N GLY A 102 0.92 0.61 3.76
CA GLY A 102 0.56 -0.41 2.77
C GLY A 102 1.38 -1.70 2.87
N VAL A 103 0.84 -2.75 2.26
CA VAL A 103 1.37 -4.11 2.33
C VAL A 103 2.79 -4.23 1.77
N SER A 104 3.10 -3.53 0.69
CA SER A 104 4.43 -3.60 0.05
C SER A 104 5.55 -3.10 0.95
N GLU A 105 5.31 -2.06 1.73
CA GLU A 105 6.26 -1.58 2.74
C GLU A 105 6.45 -2.62 3.83
N LEU A 106 5.35 -3.13 4.39
CA LEU A 106 5.39 -4.12 5.47
C LEU A 106 6.11 -5.40 5.05
N ILE A 107 5.88 -5.91 3.84
CA ILE A 107 6.61 -7.06 3.29
C ILE A 107 8.11 -6.75 3.22
N SER A 108 8.49 -5.58 2.73
CA SER A 108 9.89 -5.17 2.63
C SER A 108 10.55 -5.09 4.01
N MET A 109 9.85 -4.54 5.00
CA MET A 109 10.35 -4.44 6.38
C MET A 109 10.53 -5.84 7.00
N VAL A 110 9.55 -6.73 6.84
CA VAL A 110 9.62 -8.11 7.36
C VAL A 110 10.80 -8.87 6.74
N LEU A 111 10.94 -8.81 5.41
CA LEU A 111 12.05 -9.47 4.72
C LEU A 111 13.40 -8.94 5.19
N GLN A 112 13.54 -7.62 5.38
CA GLN A 112 14.79 -7.03 5.89
C GLN A 112 15.09 -7.42 7.33
N ALA A 113 14.07 -7.65 8.16
CA ALA A 113 14.24 -8.05 9.55
C ALA A 113 14.57 -9.54 9.71
N MET A 114 14.21 -10.37 8.73
CA MET A 114 14.37 -11.83 8.79
C MET A 114 15.55 -12.36 7.98
N THR A 115 16.19 -11.56 7.15
CA THR A 115 17.35 -11.90 6.30
C THR A 115 18.55 -11.03 6.63
#